data_9862849fd9656cf86eba7536802b3a7a
#
_entry.id   9862849fd9656cf86eba7536802b3a7a
#
_cell.length_a   1.000
_cell.length_b   1.000
_cell.length_c   1.000
_cell.angle_alpha   90.00
_cell.angle_beta   90.00
_cell.angle_gamma   90.00
#
_symmetry.space_group_name_H-M   'P 1'
#
loop_
_entity.id
_entity.type
_entity.pdbx_description
1 polymer ?
#
loop_
_entity_poly.entity_id
_entity_poly.type
_entity_poly.pdbx_seq_one_letter_code
_entity_poly.pdbx_strand_id
1 'polypeptide(L)'
;MDTLLFHPKLVHVPMALGVLMPLIAGGLLLAWWRGWLPRRAWILAIGLQAVLLGSGVLAMRTGETQEDRVEAVVAERAIEAHEEAAELFVWASGGVLAVMVLAGALGARSSLPTAAAATLGTFLVLGLGYRTGQAGGDLVYRHGAAQAYAGCATSGPDPGAVSADRGAD
;
A
#
# COMPACT_ATOMS: atom_id res chain seq x y z
N MET A 1 -8.10 -21.73 1.81
CA MET A 1 -7.57 -20.57 1.06
C MET A 1 -6.68 -19.83 2.02
N ASP A 2 -5.37 -19.80 1.74
CA ASP A 2 -4.38 -19.28 2.69
C ASP A 2 -4.46 -17.75 2.78
N THR A 3 -5.29 -17.29 3.71
CA THR A 3 -5.41 -15.87 4.08
C THR A 3 -4.07 -15.30 4.58
N LEU A 4 -3.13 -16.16 4.95
CA LEU A 4 -1.82 -15.84 5.51
C LEU A 4 -0.87 -15.10 4.55
N LEU A 5 -1.03 -15.28 3.23
CA LEU A 5 -0.20 -14.63 2.22
C LEU A 5 -0.91 -13.47 1.52
N PHE A 6 -2.06 -13.03 2.03
CA PHE A 6 -2.86 -12.00 1.36
C PHE A 6 -2.27 -10.60 1.56
N HIS A 7 -1.86 -10.28 2.79
CA HIS A 7 -1.25 -8.97 3.10
C HIS A 7 -0.02 -8.64 2.22
N PRO A 8 1.01 -9.50 2.10
CA PRO A 8 2.17 -9.22 1.25
C PRO A 8 1.84 -9.02 -0.23
N LYS A 9 0.75 -9.60 -0.72
CA LYS A 9 0.28 -9.40 -2.11
C LYS A 9 -0.46 -8.08 -2.25
N LEU A 10 -1.29 -7.74 -1.27
CA LEU A 10 -2.14 -6.55 -1.29
C LEU A 10 -1.34 -5.26 -1.25
N VAL A 11 -0.24 -5.20 -0.49
CA VAL A 11 0.60 -4.00 -0.34
C VAL A 11 1.21 -3.50 -1.65
N HIS A 12 1.32 -4.35 -2.68
CA HIS A 12 1.86 -3.95 -3.97
C HIS A 12 0.98 -2.92 -4.68
N VAL A 13 -0.34 -2.94 -4.48
CA VAL A 13 -1.26 -2.01 -5.12
C VAL A 13 -1.04 -0.57 -4.63
N PRO A 14 -1.12 -0.27 -3.31
CA PRO A 14 -0.88 1.09 -2.84
C PRO A 14 0.57 1.54 -3.06
N MET A 15 1.56 0.64 -3.05
CA MET A 15 2.96 0.98 -3.36
C MET A 15 3.12 1.40 -4.82
N ALA A 16 2.59 0.62 -5.77
CA ALA A 16 2.68 0.95 -7.19
C ALA A 16 1.97 2.27 -7.50
N LEU A 17 0.75 2.46 -6.98
CA LEU A 17 0.02 3.71 -7.15
C LEU A 17 0.73 4.89 -6.47
N GLY A 18 1.31 4.70 -5.29
CA GLY A 18 2.08 5.73 -4.60
C GLY A 18 3.24 6.27 -5.44
N VAL A 19 3.93 5.40 -6.18
CA VAL A 19 5.00 5.78 -7.11
C VAL A 19 4.46 6.45 -8.38
N LEU A 20 3.34 5.97 -8.91
CA LEU A 20 2.79 6.46 -10.17
C LEU A 20 2.00 7.77 -10.03
N MET A 21 1.38 8.02 -8.88
CA MET A 21 0.50 9.17 -8.67
C MET A 21 1.14 10.54 -8.91
N PRO A 22 2.39 10.82 -8.47
CA PRO A 22 3.05 12.08 -8.80
C PRO A 22 3.19 12.31 -10.32
N LEU A 23 3.48 11.27 -11.09
CA LEU A 23 3.62 11.32 -12.54
C LEU A 23 2.26 11.51 -13.23
N ILE A 24 1.26 10.74 -12.80
CA ILE A 24 -0.10 10.80 -13.37
C ILE A 24 -0.74 12.15 -13.05
N ALA A 25 -0.76 12.57 -11.78
CA ALA A 25 -1.34 13.84 -11.37
C ALA A 25 -0.61 15.02 -12.01
N GLY A 26 0.73 14.98 -12.04
CA GLY A 26 1.54 16.02 -12.70
C GLY A 26 1.31 16.08 -14.21
N GLY A 27 1.23 14.93 -14.87
CA GLY A 27 0.94 14.85 -16.32
C GLY A 27 -0.47 15.35 -16.65
N LEU A 28 -1.48 14.98 -15.87
CA LEU A 28 -2.85 15.48 -16.03
C LEU A 28 -2.97 16.97 -15.75
N LEU A 29 -2.28 17.47 -14.72
CA LEU A 29 -2.23 18.89 -14.38
C LEU A 29 -1.58 19.70 -15.51
N LEU A 30 -0.44 19.23 -16.03
CA LEU A 30 0.26 19.87 -17.15
C LEU A 30 -0.60 19.88 -18.41
N ALA A 31 -1.22 18.75 -18.75
CA ALA A 31 -2.09 18.63 -19.91
C ALA A 31 -3.33 19.54 -19.80
N TRP A 32 -3.90 19.64 -18.61
CA TRP A 32 -4.99 20.56 -18.33
C TRP A 32 -4.52 22.03 -18.44
N TRP A 33 -3.42 22.39 -17.81
CA TRP A 33 -2.85 23.74 -17.87
C TRP A 33 -2.53 24.18 -19.30
N ARG A 34 -2.03 23.27 -20.15
CA ARG A 34 -1.74 23.51 -21.57
C ARG A 34 -2.99 23.50 -22.46
N GLY A 35 -4.16 23.16 -21.91
CA GLY A 35 -5.40 23.04 -22.68
C GLY A 35 -5.48 21.79 -23.57
N TRP A 36 -4.55 20.82 -23.41
CA TRP A 36 -4.56 19.57 -24.16
C TRP A 36 -5.68 18.62 -23.70
N LEU A 37 -6.01 18.66 -22.41
CA LEU A 37 -7.10 17.89 -21.84
C LEU A 37 -8.12 18.79 -21.15
N PRO A 38 -9.41 18.44 -21.22
CA PRO A 38 -10.44 19.16 -20.48
C PRO A 38 -10.28 18.91 -18.98
N ARG A 39 -10.71 19.87 -18.15
CA ARG A 39 -10.70 19.77 -16.68
C ARG A 39 -11.29 18.45 -16.16
N ARG A 40 -12.31 17.91 -16.82
CA ARG A 40 -12.95 16.65 -16.43
C ARG A 40 -11.98 15.45 -16.41
N ALA A 41 -10.87 15.51 -17.14
CA ALA A 41 -9.84 14.47 -17.09
C ALA A 41 -9.21 14.32 -15.70
N TRP A 42 -9.30 15.38 -14.85
CA TRP A 42 -8.83 15.33 -13.46
C TRP A 42 -9.54 14.25 -12.61
N ILE A 43 -10.73 13.83 -13.00
CA ILE A 43 -11.47 12.75 -12.33
C ILE A 43 -10.69 11.43 -12.33
N LEU A 44 -9.80 11.23 -13.31
CA LEU A 44 -8.91 10.06 -13.34
C LEU A 44 -7.93 10.08 -12.16
N ALA A 45 -7.32 11.24 -11.86
CA ALA A 45 -6.45 11.36 -10.69
C ALA A 45 -7.20 11.10 -9.38
N ILE A 46 -8.43 11.63 -9.25
CA ILE A 46 -9.31 11.39 -8.10
C ILE A 46 -9.59 9.89 -7.95
N GLY A 47 -9.98 9.21 -9.04
CA GLY A 47 -10.29 7.77 -9.02
C GLY A 47 -9.09 6.93 -8.61
N LEU A 48 -7.91 7.19 -9.20
CA LEU A 48 -6.69 6.46 -8.85
C LEU A 48 -6.23 6.72 -7.41
N GLN A 49 -6.35 7.96 -6.92
CA GLN A 49 -6.05 8.29 -5.53
C GLN A 49 -7.03 7.61 -4.56
N ALA A 50 -8.30 7.47 -4.93
CA ALA A 50 -9.28 6.73 -4.14
C ALA A 50 -8.94 5.22 -4.08
N VAL A 51 -8.48 4.63 -5.19
CA VAL A 51 -7.99 3.24 -5.22
C VAL A 51 -6.73 3.08 -4.36
N LEU A 52 -5.79 4.05 -4.43
CA LEU A 52 -4.60 4.06 -3.57
C LEU A 52 -5.00 4.08 -2.10
N LEU A 53 -5.86 5.00 -1.68
CA LEU A 53 -6.34 5.10 -0.31
C LEU A 53 -7.06 3.81 0.14
N GLY A 54 -8.01 3.33 -0.66
CA GLY A 54 -8.78 2.13 -0.34
C GLY A 54 -7.90 0.89 -0.19
N SER A 55 -6.94 0.70 -1.11
CA SER A 55 -5.99 -0.41 -1.01
C SER A 55 -5.01 -0.26 0.15
N GLY A 56 -4.61 0.97 0.51
CA GLY A 56 -3.80 1.27 1.70
C GLY A 56 -4.52 0.91 3.00
N VAL A 57 -5.80 1.31 3.13
CA VAL A 57 -6.64 0.95 4.28
C VAL A 57 -6.82 -0.57 4.39
N LEU A 58 -7.06 -1.25 3.27
CA LEU A 58 -7.17 -2.72 3.27
C LEU A 58 -5.86 -3.39 3.66
N ALA A 59 -4.72 -2.88 3.18
CA ALA A 59 -3.41 -3.39 3.54
C ALA A 59 -3.15 -3.22 5.06
N MET A 60 -3.45 -2.06 5.63
CA MET A 60 -3.33 -1.78 7.06
C MET A 60 -4.16 -2.78 7.88
N ARG A 61 -5.47 -2.92 7.58
CA ARG A 61 -6.36 -3.85 8.29
C ARG A 61 -5.93 -5.32 8.18
N THR A 62 -5.37 -5.72 7.05
CA THR A 62 -4.86 -7.10 6.91
C THR A 62 -3.53 -7.31 7.64
N GLY A 63 -2.75 -6.25 7.88
CA GLY A 63 -1.57 -6.25 8.75
C GLY A 63 -1.94 -6.51 10.20
N GLU A 64 -2.88 -5.72 10.75
CA GLU A 64 -3.41 -5.85 12.11
C GLU A 64 -3.88 -7.30 12.42
N THR A 65 -4.52 -7.98 11.47
CA THR A 65 -4.97 -9.38 11.67
C THR A 65 -3.83 -10.41 11.77
N GLN A 66 -2.60 -10.01 11.47
CA GLN A 66 -1.41 -10.89 11.51
C GLN A 66 -0.45 -10.52 12.64
N GLU A 67 -0.73 -9.45 13.35
CA GLU A 67 0.10 -8.88 14.42
C GLU A 67 0.45 -9.89 15.49
N ASP A 68 -0.54 -10.57 16.10
CA ASP A 68 -0.35 -11.60 17.15
C ASP A 68 0.70 -12.66 16.78
N ARG A 69 0.85 -12.99 15.50
CA ARG A 69 1.81 -13.99 15.04
C ARG A 69 3.21 -13.43 14.93
N VAL A 70 3.29 -12.19 14.48
CA VAL A 70 4.58 -11.50 14.26
C VAL A 70 5.17 -11.10 15.60
N GLU A 71 4.36 -10.67 16.57
CA GLU A 71 4.78 -10.37 17.94
C GLU A 71 5.50 -11.54 18.64
N ALA A 72 5.14 -12.78 18.28
CA ALA A 72 5.81 -13.95 18.84
C ALA A 72 7.30 -14.04 18.47
N VAL A 73 7.76 -13.36 17.43
CA VAL A 73 9.12 -13.46 16.88
C VAL A 73 9.82 -12.12 16.67
N VAL A 74 9.09 -11.00 16.71
CA VAL A 74 9.60 -9.63 16.45
C VAL A 74 9.33 -8.75 17.66
N ALA A 75 10.26 -7.85 17.96
CA ALA A 75 10.07 -6.88 19.02
C ALA A 75 8.93 -5.90 18.71
N GLU A 76 8.02 -5.69 19.65
CA GLU A 76 6.86 -4.80 19.58
C GLU A 76 7.19 -3.43 18.98
N ARG A 77 8.25 -2.78 19.43
CA ARG A 77 8.72 -1.48 18.93
C ARG A 77 8.90 -1.45 17.39
N ALA A 78 9.31 -2.55 16.77
CA ALA A 78 9.54 -2.60 15.32
C ALA A 78 8.21 -2.71 14.57
N ILE A 79 7.23 -3.39 15.15
CA ILE A 79 5.85 -3.49 14.64
C ILE A 79 5.19 -2.11 14.73
N GLU A 80 5.20 -1.48 15.91
CA GLU A 80 4.67 -0.13 16.13
C GLU A 80 5.24 0.89 15.13
N ALA A 81 6.56 0.86 14.88
CA ALA A 81 7.18 1.79 13.94
C ALA A 81 6.67 1.62 12.48
N HIS A 82 6.35 0.39 12.09
CA HIS A 82 5.74 0.12 10.77
C HIS A 82 4.29 0.57 10.73
N GLU A 83 3.51 0.31 11.76
CA GLU A 83 2.10 0.69 11.88
C GLU A 83 1.93 2.22 11.87
N GLU A 84 2.73 2.93 12.67
CA GLU A 84 2.73 4.40 12.70
C GLU A 84 3.04 4.98 11.31
N ALA A 85 4.01 4.39 10.60
CA ALA A 85 4.33 4.82 9.23
C ALA A 85 3.19 4.53 8.25
N ALA A 86 2.50 3.39 8.39
CA ALA A 86 1.36 3.02 7.55
C ALA A 86 0.15 3.92 7.82
N GLU A 87 -0.11 4.26 9.08
CA GLU A 87 -1.18 5.16 9.48
C GLU A 87 -0.96 6.56 8.89
N LEU A 88 0.24 7.11 9.02
CA LEU A 88 0.59 8.41 8.41
C LEU A 88 0.42 8.42 6.89
N PHE A 89 0.80 7.33 6.22
CA PHE A 89 0.60 7.17 4.78
C PHE A 89 -0.89 7.20 4.41
N VAL A 90 -1.74 6.49 5.15
CA VAL A 90 -3.19 6.43 4.90
C VAL A 90 -3.83 7.81 5.15
N TRP A 91 -3.51 8.48 6.25
CA TRP A 91 -4.01 9.82 6.55
C TRP A 91 -3.60 10.86 5.51
N ALA A 92 -2.32 10.86 5.11
CA ALA A 92 -1.83 11.75 4.06
C ALA A 92 -2.53 11.48 2.72
N SER A 93 -2.72 10.20 2.36
CA SER A 93 -3.43 9.80 1.14
C SER A 93 -4.88 10.28 1.13
N GLY A 94 -5.57 10.20 2.28
CA GLY A 94 -6.92 10.73 2.47
C GLY A 94 -6.98 12.26 2.34
N GLY A 95 -6.03 12.96 2.94
CA GLY A 95 -5.90 14.41 2.83
C GLY A 95 -5.68 14.87 1.38
N VAL A 96 -4.79 14.18 0.64
CA VAL A 96 -4.55 14.46 -0.79
C VAL A 96 -5.80 14.18 -1.62
N LEU A 97 -6.52 13.09 -1.37
CA LEU A 97 -7.78 12.80 -2.05
C LEU A 97 -8.80 13.93 -1.82
N ALA A 98 -8.95 14.40 -0.58
CA ALA A 98 -9.87 15.50 -0.27
C ALA A 98 -9.52 16.78 -1.05
N VAL A 99 -8.23 17.13 -1.13
CA VAL A 99 -7.76 18.29 -1.91
C VAL A 99 -7.97 18.08 -3.41
N MET A 100 -7.80 16.85 -3.94
CA MET A 100 -8.09 16.52 -5.34
C MET A 100 -9.58 16.68 -5.67
N VAL A 101 -10.47 16.20 -4.79
CA VAL A 101 -11.92 16.35 -4.94
C VAL A 101 -12.30 17.84 -4.89
N LEU A 102 -11.73 18.59 -3.96
CA LEU A 102 -11.93 20.04 -3.87
C LEU A 102 -11.51 20.75 -5.16
N ALA A 103 -10.34 20.42 -5.74
CA ALA A 103 -9.90 20.95 -7.01
C ALA A 103 -10.88 20.63 -8.15
N GLY A 104 -11.47 19.45 -8.14
CA GLY A 104 -12.55 19.06 -9.06
C GLY A 104 -13.85 19.85 -8.87
N ALA A 105 -14.21 20.24 -7.66
CA ALA A 105 -15.46 20.93 -7.32
C ALA A 105 -15.40 22.46 -7.50
N LEU A 106 -14.21 23.08 -7.30
CA LEU A 106 -14.03 24.53 -7.32
C LEU A 106 -14.23 25.16 -8.72
N GLY A 107 -14.54 26.45 -8.76
CA GLY A 107 -14.61 27.25 -9.98
C GLY A 107 -13.23 27.39 -10.67
N ALA A 108 -13.22 27.84 -11.93
CA ALA A 108 -12.05 27.87 -12.81
C ALA A 108 -10.81 28.61 -12.21
N ARG A 109 -11.02 29.67 -11.43
CA ARG A 109 -9.93 30.45 -10.82
C ARG A 109 -9.15 29.69 -9.76
N SER A 110 -9.83 28.88 -8.95
CA SER A 110 -9.25 28.19 -7.78
C SER A 110 -8.89 26.74 -8.06
N SER A 111 -9.45 26.12 -9.10
CA SER A 111 -9.26 24.70 -9.36
C SER A 111 -7.84 24.34 -9.77
N LEU A 112 -7.16 25.13 -10.59
CA LEU A 112 -5.80 24.84 -11.03
C LEU A 112 -4.75 24.92 -9.90
N PRO A 113 -4.70 26.00 -9.07
CA PRO A 113 -3.77 26.05 -7.95
C PRO A 113 -4.07 24.96 -6.90
N THR A 114 -5.35 24.62 -6.66
CA THR A 114 -5.70 23.54 -5.74
C THR A 114 -5.27 22.17 -6.30
N ALA A 115 -5.40 21.93 -7.61
CA ALA A 115 -4.89 20.71 -8.25
C ALA A 115 -3.34 20.65 -8.18
N ALA A 116 -2.65 21.80 -8.30
CA ALA A 116 -1.20 21.85 -8.12
C ALA A 116 -0.79 21.50 -6.68
N ALA A 117 -1.52 22.02 -5.68
CA ALA A 117 -1.29 21.66 -4.27
C ALA A 117 -1.53 20.17 -4.02
N ALA A 118 -2.61 19.59 -4.58
CA ALA A 118 -2.87 18.16 -4.51
C ALA A 118 -1.76 17.33 -5.17
N THR A 119 -1.26 17.77 -6.33
CA THR A 119 -0.15 17.13 -7.03
C THR A 119 1.12 17.14 -6.18
N LEU A 120 1.46 18.26 -5.53
CA LEU A 120 2.57 18.31 -4.59
C LEU A 120 2.35 17.36 -3.40
N GLY A 121 1.12 17.24 -2.90
CA GLY A 121 0.76 16.30 -1.86
C GLY A 121 1.03 14.83 -2.24
N THR A 122 0.96 14.47 -3.53
CA THR A 122 1.29 13.10 -3.96
C THR A 122 2.78 12.75 -3.76
N PHE A 123 3.68 13.72 -3.81
CA PHE A 123 5.11 13.51 -3.48
C PHE A 123 5.30 13.25 -1.98
N LEU A 124 4.51 13.90 -1.11
CA LEU A 124 4.51 13.59 0.31
C LEU A 124 4.03 12.15 0.53
N VAL A 125 2.93 11.74 -0.11
CA VAL A 125 2.41 10.36 -0.04
C VAL A 125 3.45 9.36 -0.53
N LEU A 126 4.17 9.65 -1.63
CA LEU A 126 5.28 8.82 -2.11
C LEU A 126 6.38 8.66 -1.04
N GLY A 127 6.81 9.76 -0.40
CA GLY A 127 7.82 9.72 0.67
C GLY A 127 7.39 8.91 1.88
N LEU A 128 6.12 9.05 2.30
CA LEU A 128 5.55 8.26 3.39
C LEU A 128 5.41 6.78 3.00
N GLY A 129 4.98 6.47 1.78
CA GLY A 129 4.93 5.11 1.25
C GLY A 129 6.31 4.44 1.22
N TYR A 130 7.35 5.18 0.83
CA TYR A 130 8.73 4.70 0.92
C TYR A 130 9.13 4.38 2.36
N ARG A 131 8.82 5.26 3.32
CA ARG A 131 9.10 5.05 4.75
C ARG A 131 8.37 3.80 5.29
N THR A 132 7.09 3.64 4.94
CA THR A 132 6.29 2.46 5.32
C THR A 132 6.90 1.17 4.73
N GLY A 133 7.31 1.20 3.46
CA GLY A 133 7.97 0.08 2.79
C GLY A 133 9.30 -0.28 3.42
N GLN A 134 10.11 0.70 3.84
CA GLN A 134 11.36 0.47 4.56
C GLN A 134 11.11 -0.19 5.91
N ALA A 135 10.18 0.32 6.71
CA ALA A 135 9.84 -0.25 8.00
C ALA A 135 9.34 -1.70 7.86
N GLY A 136 8.47 -1.99 6.88
CA GLY A 136 8.02 -3.36 6.57
C GLY A 136 9.16 -4.27 6.08
N GLY A 137 10.08 -3.74 5.28
CA GLY A 137 11.30 -4.46 4.87
C GLY A 137 12.19 -4.81 6.05
N ASP A 138 12.38 -3.88 6.98
CA ASP A 138 13.17 -4.10 8.20
C ASP A 138 12.54 -5.18 9.09
N LEU A 139 11.20 -5.25 9.21
CA LEU A 139 10.51 -6.32 9.91
C LEU A 139 10.88 -7.71 9.33
N VAL A 140 10.89 -7.84 8.02
CA VAL A 140 11.15 -9.12 7.34
C VAL A 140 12.64 -9.49 7.40
N TYR A 141 13.52 -8.56 7.01
CA TYR A 141 14.94 -8.85 6.75
C TYR A 141 15.84 -8.68 7.97
N ARG A 142 15.51 -7.77 8.89
CA ARG A 142 16.32 -7.50 10.09
C ARG A 142 15.74 -8.14 11.34
N HIS A 143 14.42 -8.18 11.46
CA HIS A 143 13.73 -8.69 12.65
C HIS A 143 13.16 -10.10 12.46
N GLY A 144 13.28 -10.69 11.27
CA GLY A 144 12.95 -12.09 11.04
C GLY A 144 11.45 -12.41 11.04
N ALA A 145 10.57 -11.45 10.75
CA ALA A 145 9.11 -11.65 10.70
C ALA A 145 8.67 -12.81 9.80
N ALA A 146 9.47 -13.16 8.79
CA ALA A 146 9.23 -14.33 7.94
C ALA A 146 9.22 -15.65 8.72
N GLN A 147 9.88 -15.73 9.87
CA GLN A 147 9.93 -16.95 10.70
C GLN A 147 8.56 -17.27 11.33
N ALA A 148 7.71 -16.27 11.54
CA ALA A 148 6.33 -16.46 12.00
C ALA A 148 5.52 -17.39 11.06
N TYR A 149 5.96 -17.53 9.81
CA TYR A 149 5.29 -18.32 8.77
C TYR A 149 6.05 -19.59 8.38
N ALA A 150 7.28 -19.80 8.86
CA ALA A 150 8.12 -20.94 8.49
C ALA A 150 7.52 -22.30 8.95
N GLY A 151 6.83 -22.33 10.08
CA GLY A 151 6.16 -23.53 10.60
C GLY A 151 4.98 -24.02 9.75
N CYS A 152 4.36 -23.15 8.96
CA CYS A 152 3.24 -23.51 8.08
C CYS A 152 3.70 -24.17 6.77
N ALA A 153 4.96 -23.99 6.36
CA ALA A 153 5.51 -24.54 5.13
C ALA A 153 5.97 -26.00 5.28
N THR A 154 6.21 -26.48 6.52
CA THR A 154 6.71 -27.83 6.80
C THR A 154 5.64 -28.87 7.08
N SER A 155 4.36 -28.49 7.13
CA SER A 155 3.21 -29.38 7.30
C SER A 155 2.60 -29.89 5.97
N GLY A 156 3.39 -29.91 4.90
CA GLY A 156 3.07 -30.65 3.68
C GLY A 156 3.15 -32.17 3.95
N PRO A 157 2.40 -33.02 3.19
CA PRO A 157 2.46 -34.46 3.37
C PRO A 157 3.92 -34.92 3.27
N ASP A 158 4.39 -35.67 4.27
CA ASP A 158 5.73 -36.27 4.31
C ASP A 158 5.95 -37.12 3.04
N PRO A 159 6.89 -36.74 2.13
CA PRO A 159 7.15 -37.53 0.95
C PRO A 159 7.72 -38.92 1.28
N GLY A 160 8.09 -39.17 2.55
CA GLY A 160 8.53 -40.48 3.06
C GLY A 160 7.41 -41.47 3.35
N ALA A 161 6.16 -41.03 3.52
CA ALA A 161 5.04 -41.89 3.87
C ALA A 161 4.53 -42.80 2.72
N VAL A 162 4.92 -42.49 1.47
CA VAL A 162 4.44 -43.23 0.27
C VAL A 162 5.26 -44.49 -0.04
N SER A 163 6.39 -44.73 0.63
CA SER A 163 7.28 -45.86 0.31
C SER A 163 7.11 -47.11 1.19
N ALA A 164 6.23 -47.09 2.21
CA ALA A 164 6.09 -48.22 3.10
C ALA A 164 5.03 -49.26 2.70
N ASP A 165 4.23 -49.03 1.64
CA ASP A 165 3.12 -49.95 1.24
C ASP A 165 3.39 -50.68 -0.09
N ARG A 166 4.65 -50.84 -0.51
CA ARG A 166 5.02 -51.67 -1.68
C ARG A 166 6.00 -52.78 -1.35
N GLY A 167 5.62 -53.63 -0.38
CA GLY A 167 6.49 -54.73 -0.02
C GLY A 167 5.83 -55.84 0.80
N ALA A 168 4.61 -56.24 0.43
CA ALA A 168 4.00 -57.46 0.95
C ALA A 168 3.00 -58.01 -0.08
N ASP A 169 3.54 -58.72 -1.09
CA ASP A 169 2.87 -59.80 -1.83
C ASP A 169 3.96 -60.70 -2.41
#